data_1277426265c48dd6e13e1e4eda11f449
#
_entry.id   1277426265c48dd6e13e1e4eda11f449
#
_cell.length_a   1.000
_cell.length_b   1.000
_cell.length_c   1.000
_cell.angle_alpha   90.00
_cell.angle_beta   90.00
_cell.angle_gamma   90.00
#
_symmetry.space_group_name_H-M   'P 1'
#
loop_
_entity.id
_entity.type
_entity.pdbx_description
1 polymer ?
#
loop_
_entity_poly.entity_id
_entity_poly.type
_entity_poly.pdbx_seq_one_letter_code
_entity_poly.pdbx_strand_id
1 'polypeptide(L)'
;MLEKKALAERFYVNFGKMSRIGKQPIQIPDGVEVKINNNLIFVKGSKGELTQELHPEIKAEIKDKEILITLKHNKSFNFAIWGTFRALIANMIIGVSKGFEKRLVFEGVGFRVSVSGNKLVLNLGFSHPVEIEAPKGIGFKVEKNTITVSGPDKNLVGQIAANIRASKKPEPYKGKGIRYEDEVVRRKAGKKAATGTTTTV
;
A
#
# COMPACT_ATOMS: atom_id res chain seq x y z
N MET A 1 2.22 37.40 9.40
CA MET A 1 2.83 36.08 9.67
C MET A 1 2.53 35.53 11.08
N LEU A 2 2.54 36.37 12.10
CA LEU A 2 2.29 36.04 13.52
C LEU A 2 0.83 35.61 13.81
N GLU A 3 -0.16 36.23 13.18
CA GLU A 3 -1.57 35.90 13.38
C GLU A 3 -1.96 34.49 12.86
N LYS A 4 -1.37 34.07 11.76
CA LYS A 4 -1.62 32.72 11.23
C LYS A 4 -1.09 31.62 12.17
N LYS A 5 0.01 31.89 12.86
CA LYS A 5 0.58 30.97 13.86
C LYS A 5 -0.28 30.92 15.13
N ALA A 6 -0.80 32.06 15.57
CA ALA A 6 -1.68 32.17 16.75
C ALA A 6 -3.06 31.51 16.53
N LEU A 7 -3.61 31.57 15.30
CA LEU A 7 -4.85 30.85 14.95
C LEU A 7 -4.63 29.34 14.92
N ALA A 8 -3.52 28.86 14.36
CA ALA A 8 -3.15 27.46 14.40
C ALA A 8 -2.96 26.97 15.85
N GLU A 9 -2.28 27.74 16.69
CA GLU A 9 -2.06 27.39 18.09
C GLU A 9 -3.36 27.41 18.91
N ARG A 10 -4.33 28.29 18.66
CA ARG A 10 -5.65 28.25 19.31
C ARG A 10 -6.47 27.01 19.00
N PHE A 11 -6.33 26.44 17.80
CA PHE A 11 -6.93 25.14 17.47
C PHE A 11 -6.24 23.98 18.18
N TYR A 12 -4.95 24.11 18.53
CA TYR A 12 -4.16 23.06 19.17
C TYR A 12 -4.25 23.00 20.70
N VAL A 13 -4.66 24.10 21.37
CA VAL A 13 -4.52 24.25 22.83
C VAL A 13 -5.54 23.42 23.66
N ASN A 14 -6.66 22.96 23.08
CA ASN A 14 -7.68 22.24 23.87
C ASN A 14 -7.63 20.70 23.79
N PHE A 15 -6.58 20.11 23.24
CA PHE A 15 -6.55 18.68 22.96
C PHE A 15 -5.37 17.97 23.64
N GLY A 16 -5.31 17.99 24.96
CA GLY A 16 -4.36 17.22 25.75
C GLY A 16 -4.51 15.70 25.47
N LYS A 17 -3.43 15.01 25.11
CA LYS A 17 -3.32 13.55 24.83
C LYS A 17 -3.94 13.04 23.52
N MET A 18 -3.92 13.77 22.43
CA MET A 18 -4.44 13.34 21.12
C MET A 18 -3.37 12.73 20.20
N SER A 19 -3.83 11.96 19.18
CA SER A 19 -2.98 11.38 18.15
C SER A 19 -2.06 12.43 17.49
N ARG A 20 -0.74 12.25 17.59
CA ARG A 20 0.24 13.11 16.91
C ARG A 20 0.08 13.07 15.39
N ILE A 21 -0.33 11.92 14.84
CA ILE A 21 -0.54 11.73 13.40
C ILE A 21 -1.78 12.48 12.95
N GLY A 22 -2.90 12.37 13.67
CA GLY A 22 -4.17 13.02 13.31
C GLY A 22 -4.09 14.53 13.21
N LYS A 23 -3.25 15.16 14.04
CA LYS A 23 -3.06 16.64 14.09
C LYS A 23 -2.30 17.20 12.88
N GLN A 24 -1.52 16.38 12.17
CA GLN A 24 -0.70 16.89 11.07
C GLN A 24 -1.59 17.25 9.88
N PRO A 25 -1.51 18.49 9.36
CA PRO A 25 -2.21 18.86 8.14
C PRO A 25 -1.69 18.01 6.97
N ILE A 26 -2.54 17.82 5.96
CA ILE A 26 -2.19 17.11 4.74
C ILE A 26 -2.09 18.15 3.64
N GLN A 27 -0.90 18.32 3.07
CA GLN A 27 -0.68 19.25 1.96
C GLN A 27 -1.26 18.67 0.67
N ILE A 28 -1.93 19.52 -0.10
CA ILE A 28 -2.44 19.19 -1.43
C ILE A 28 -1.37 19.66 -2.43
N PRO A 29 -0.69 18.72 -3.13
CA PRO A 29 0.28 19.09 -4.16
C PRO A 29 -0.41 19.73 -5.38
N ASP A 30 0.32 20.51 -6.15
CA ASP A 30 -0.19 21.08 -7.38
C ASP A 30 -0.61 19.97 -8.37
N GLY A 31 -1.76 20.15 -9.02
CA GLY A 31 -2.34 19.16 -9.93
C GLY A 31 -3.25 18.12 -9.27
N VAL A 32 -3.53 18.26 -7.98
CA VAL A 32 -4.53 17.42 -7.28
C VAL A 32 -5.73 18.28 -6.88
N GLU A 33 -6.91 17.86 -7.31
CA GLU A 33 -8.18 18.45 -6.90
C GLU A 33 -8.80 17.62 -5.77
N VAL A 34 -9.24 18.28 -4.70
CA VAL A 34 -9.94 17.64 -3.60
C VAL A 34 -11.30 18.29 -3.41
N LYS A 35 -12.35 17.48 -3.38
CA LYS A 35 -13.73 17.91 -3.11
C LYS A 35 -14.27 17.11 -1.93
N ILE A 36 -14.94 17.80 -1.03
CA ILE A 36 -15.59 17.20 0.15
C ILE A 36 -17.08 17.48 0.03
N ASN A 37 -17.86 16.41 -0.12
CA ASN A 37 -19.32 16.47 -0.18
C ASN A 37 -19.88 15.64 0.98
N ASN A 38 -20.44 16.31 1.99
CA ASN A 38 -20.97 15.65 3.20
C ASN A 38 -19.93 14.71 3.85
N ASN A 39 -20.13 13.40 3.70
CA ASN A 39 -19.24 12.34 4.24
C ASN A 39 -18.34 11.69 3.18
N LEU A 40 -18.33 12.19 1.94
CA LEU A 40 -17.51 11.65 0.87
C LEU A 40 -16.38 12.63 0.54
N ILE A 41 -15.16 12.12 0.49
CA ILE A 41 -14.01 12.85 -0.01
C ILE A 41 -13.63 12.29 -1.39
N PHE A 42 -13.55 13.18 -2.37
CA PHE A 42 -13.13 12.89 -3.74
C PHE A 42 -11.77 13.52 -3.97
N VAL A 43 -10.83 12.72 -4.43
CA VAL A 43 -9.48 13.17 -4.75
C VAL A 43 -9.18 12.78 -6.20
N LYS A 44 -8.90 13.78 -7.04
CA LYS A 44 -8.58 13.59 -8.45
C LYS A 44 -7.19 14.13 -8.76
N GLY A 45 -6.42 13.37 -9.51
CA GLY A 45 -5.06 13.75 -9.91
C GLY A 45 -4.65 13.13 -11.24
N SER A 46 -3.37 13.24 -11.58
CA SER A 46 -2.81 12.76 -12.85
C SER A 46 -2.88 11.24 -13.05
N LYS A 47 -2.90 10.46 -11.96
CA LYS A 47 -2.91 8.98 -12.00
C LYS A 47 -4.31 8.37 -11.87
N GLY A 48 -5.33 9.18 -11.65
CA GLY A 48 -6.71 8.73 -11.52
C GLY A 48 -7.50 9.49 -10.48
N GLU A 49 -8.64 8.93 -10.11
CA GLU A 49 -9.52 9.47 -9.10
C GLU A 49 -9.84 8.41 -8.05
N LEU A 50 -9.93 8.84 -6.80
CA LEU A 50 -10.26 7.99 -5.67
C LEU A 50 -11.35 8.66 -4.83
N THR A 51 -12.23 7.83 -4.30
CA THR A 51 -13.32 8.27 -3.43
C THR A 51 -13.25 7.49 -2.13
N GLN A 52 -13.42 8.17 -1.00
CA GLN A 52 -13.45 7.57 0.32
C GLN A 52 -14.60 8.12 1.14
N GLU A 53 -15.34 7.24 1.77
CA GLU A 53 -16.34 7.61 2.75
C GLU A 53 -15.67 7.93 4.10
N LEU A 54 -16.02 9.08 4.68
CA LEU A 54 -15.55 9.52 5.98
C LEU A 54 -16.44 8.96 7.08
N HIS A 55 -15.82 8.57 8.18
CA HIS A 55 -16.58 8.18 9.37
C HIS A 55 -17.43 9.35 9.90
N PRO A 56 -18.66 9.12 10.37
CA PRO A 56 -19.56 10.18 10.85
C PRO A 56 -18.97 11.10 11.91
N GLU A 57 -18.05 10.60 12.74
CA GLU A 57 -17.36 11.35 13.81
C GLU A 57 -16.20 12.22 13.30
N ILE A 58 -15.88 12.14 12.01
CA ILE A 58 -14.77 12.89 11.40
C ILE A 58 -15.32 14.04 10.58
N LYS A 59 -14.67 15.19 10.70
CA LYS A 59 -14.89 16.35 9.85
C LYS A 59 -13.58 16.68 9.13
N ALA A 60 -13.64 16.80 7.83
CA ALA A 60 -12.51 17.24 7.00
C ALA A 60 -12.82 18.64 6.45
N GLU A 61 -11.87 19.55 6.55
CA GLU A 61 -11.94 20.92 6.03
C GLU A 61 -10.73 21.20 5.15
N ILE A 62 -10.94 21.90 4.04
CA ILE A 62 -9.87 22.35 3.16
C ILE A 62 -9.58 23.81 3.50
N LYS A 63 -8.32 24.13 3.83
CA LYS A 63 -7.84 25.50 4.08
C LYS A 63 -6.51 25.70 3.35
N ASP A 64 -6.41 26.75 2.54
CA ASP A 64 -5.14 27.21 1.94
C ASP A 64 -4.26 26.09 1.35
N LYS A 65 -4.82 25.16 0.54
CA LYS A 65 -4.15 23.98 0.00
C LYS A 65 -3.74 22.91 1.03
N GLU A 66 -4.34 22.94 2.23
CA GLU A 66 -4.14 21.90 3.23
C GLU A 66 -5.49 21.29 3.65
N ILE A 67 -5.49 20.00 3.95
CA ILE A 67 -6.66 19.32 4.53
C ILE A 67 -6.42 19.17 6.02
N LEU A 68 -7.33 19.71 6.78
CA LEU A 68 -7.40 19.54 8.23
C LEU A 68 -8.50 18.54 8.57
N ILE A 69 -8.15 17.55 9.35
CA ILE A 69 -9.09 16.55 9.83
C ILE A 69 -9.31 16.77 11.32
N THR A 70 -10.57 16.90 11.71
CA THR A 70 -10.98 17.11 13.08
C THR A 70 -12.01 16.08 13.52
N LEU A 71 -12.13 15.89 14.83
CA LEU A 71 -13.16 15.04 15.42
C LEU A 71 -14.36 15.89 15.81
N LYS A 72 -15.56 15.39 15.55
CA LYS A 72 -16.81 16.04 16.03
C LYS A 72 -16.96 15.90 17.55
N HIS A 73 -16.57 14.73 18.10
CA HIS A 73 -16.66 14.44 19.52
C HIS A 73 -15.36 13.87 20.07
N ASN A 74 -14.91 14.36 21.22
CA ASN A 74 -13.65 13.96 21.87
C ASN A 74 -13.82 12.70 22.73
N LYS A 75 -14.24 11.58 22.15
CA LYS A 75 -14.23 10.28 22.81
C LYS A 75 -12.91 9.55 22.56
N SER A 76 -12.38 8.84 23.53
CA SER A 76 -11.07 8.16 23.44
C SER A 76 -10.96 7.19 22.27
N PHE A 77 -12.04 6.52 21.91
CA PHE A 77 -12.12 5.61 20.76
C PHE A 77 -11.92 6.35 19.41
N ASN A 78 -12.35 7.60 19.32
CA ASN A 78 -12.30 8.36 18.08
C ASN A 78 -10.87 8.79 17.69
N PHE A 79 -9.90 8.77 18.61
CA PHE A 79 -8.52 9.11 18.32
C PHE A 79 -7.82 8.11 17.38
N ALA A 80 -8.14 6.82 17.50
CA ALA A 80 -7.62 5.80 16.60
C ALA A 80 -8.16 5.99 15.17
N ILE A 81 -9.47 6.23 15.07
CA ILE A 81 -10.16 6.49 13.80
C ILE A 81 -9.58 7.75 13.13
N TRP A 82 -9.34 8.80 13.89
CA TRP A 82 -8.78 10.05 13.39
C TRP A 82 -7.42 9.85 12.70
N GLY A 83 -6.50 9.15 13.36
CA GLY A 83 -5.19 8.83 12.78
C GLY A 83 -5.27 7.98 11.52
N THR A 84 -6.17 7.00 11.51
CA THR A 84 -6.41 6.11 10.36
C THR A 84 -6.92 6.90 9.15
N PHE A 85 -7.96 7.71 9.31
CA PHE A 85 -8.51 8.49 8.20
C PHE A 85 -7.52 9.53 7.68
N ARG A 86 -6.74 10.15 8.58
CA ARG A 86 -5.65 11.03 8.15
C ARG A 86 -4.65 10.29 7.24
N ALA A 87 -4.26 9.09 7.62
CA ALA A 87 -3.34 8.28 6.83
C ALA A 87 -3.94 7.82 5.50
N LEU A 88 -5.24 7.44 5.49
CA LEU A 88 -5.95 7.06 4.28
C LEU A 88 -6.02 8.22 3.28
N ILE A 89 -6.43 9.42 3.73
CA ILE A 89 -6.52 10.60 2.86
C ILE A 89 -5.14 11.02 2.35
N ALA A 90 -4.10 10.97 3.19
CA ALA A 90 -2.73 11.24 2.75
C ALA A 90 -2.26 10.24 1.68
N ASN A 91 -2.58 8.94 1.85
CA ASN A 91 -2.29 7.93 0.84
C ASN A 91 -3.06 8.18 -0.46
N MET A 92 -4.34 8.60 -0.41
CA MET A 92 -5.09 8.95 -1.62
C MET A 92 -4.42 10.08 -2.41
N ILE A 93 -4.01 11.15 -1.74
CA ILE A 93 -3.33 12.29 -2.38
C ILE A 93 -2.01 11.85 -3.03
N ILE A 94 -1.20 11.08 -2.32
CA ILE A 94 0.06 10.54 -2.86
C ILE A 94 -0.24 9.61 -4.05
N GLY A 95 -1.26 8.77 -3.93
CA GLY A 95 -1.63 7.80 -4.94
C GLY A 95 -2.11 8.41 -6.25
N VAL A 96 -2.95 9.45 -6.20
CA VAL A 96 -3.42 10.12 -7.43
C VAL A 96 -2.36 11.04 -8.04
N SER A 97 -1.36 11.49 -7.27
CA SER A 97 -0.26 12.34 -7.77
C SER A 97 0.90 11.49 -8.33
N LYS A 98 1.49 10.64 -7.51
CA LYS A 98 2.68 9.85 -7.84
C LYS A 98 2.35 8.41 -8.25
N GLY A 99 1.29 7.85 -7.70
CA GLY A 99 0.98 6.43 -7.77
C GLY A 99 1.73 5.61 -6.73
N PHE A 100 1.32 4.36 -6.59
CA PHE A 100 2.02 3.36 -5.77
C PHE A 100 2.50 2.22 -6.65
N GLU A 101 3.66 1.69 -6.31
CA GLU A 101 4.24 0.50 -6.92
C GLU A 101 4.63 -0.52 -5.87
N LYS A 102 4.41 -1.80 -6.18
CA LYS A 102 4.98 -2.92 -5.46
C LYS A 102 5.65 -3.86 -6.45
N ARG A 103 6.91 -4.21 -6.15
CA ARG A 103 7.73 -5.08 -6.97
C ARG A 103 7.86 -6.44 -6.31
N LEU A 104 7.65 -7.47 -7.12
CA LEU A 104 7.75 -8.87 -6.73
C LEU A 104 8.77 -9.54 -7.64
N VAL A 105 9.65 -10.35 -7.06
CA VAL A 105 10.62 -11.15 -7.78
C VAL A 105 10.19 -12.61 -7.73
N PHE A 106 10.18 -13.28 -8.88
CA PHE A 106 9.89 -14.71 -8.95
C PHE A 106 11.13 -15.49 -9.38
N GLU A 107 11.41 -16.56 -8.66
CA GLU A 107 12.54 -17.44 -8.89
C GLU A 107 12.06 -18.90 -8.89
N GLY A 108 12.34 -19.64 -9.95
CA GLY A 108 12.00 -21.07 -10.04
C GLY A 108 12.29 -21.63 -11.42
N VAL A 109 12.61 -22.94 -11.48
CA VAL A 109 12.82 -23.61 -12.75
C VAL A 109 11.49 -23.73 -13.48
N GLY A 110 11.42 -23.25 -14.72
CA GLY A 110 10.21 -23.30 -15.53
C GLY A 110 9.14 -22.27 -15.17
N PHE A 111 9.40 -21.35 -14.23
CA PHE A 111 8.47 -20.26 -13.94
C PHE A 111 8.45 -19.27 -15.10
N ARG A 112 7.24 -18.96 -15.56
CA ARG A 112 7.01 -17.95 -16.60
C ARG A 112 5.85 -17.07 -16.19
N VAL A 113 6.00 -15.78 -16.39
CA VAL A 113 4.97 -14.80 -16.11
C VAL A 113 4.77 -13.93 -17.35
N SER A 114 3.54 -13.76 -17.76
CA SER A 114 3.18 -12.92 -18.90
C SER A 114 1.96 -12.06 -18.55
N VAL A 115 1.86 -10.90 -19.21
CA VAL A 115 0.69 -10.04 -19.13
C VAL A 115 -0.11 -10.24 -20.42
N SER A 116 -1.39 -10.58 -20.27
CA SER A 116 -2.33 -10.70 -21.38
C SER A 116 -3.48 -9.70 -21.17
N GLY A 117 -3.36 -8.53 -21.83
CA GLY A 117 -4.33 -7.45 -21.65
C GLY A 117 -4.37 -6.97 -20.18
N ASN A 118 -5.50 -7.21 -19.51
CA ASN A 118 -5.69 -6.83 -18.11
C ASN A 118 -5.46 -7.99 -17.12
N LYS A 119 -4.92 -9.13 -17.59
CA LYS A 119 -4.68 -10.32 -16.78
C LYS A 119 -3.19 -10.59 -16.65
N LEU A 120 -2.78 -11.01 -15.48
CA LEU A 120 -1.46 -11.56 -15.21
C LEU A 120 -1.57 -13.09 -15.22
N VAL A 121 -0.86 -13.75 -16.13
CA VAL A 121 -0.82 -15.21 -16.26
C VAL A 121 0.48 -15.71 -15.66
N LEU A 122 0.35 -16.56 -14.64
CA LEU A 122 1.44 -17.10 -13.84
C LEU A 122 1.58 -18.61 -14.08
N ASN A 123 2.63 -19.03 -14.74
CA ASN A 123 3.03 -20.43 -14.86
C ASN A 123 4.07 -20.77 -13.79
N LEU A 124 3.64 -21.33 -12.67
CA LEU A 124 4.45 -21.54 -11.46
C LEU A 124 4.73 -23.03 -11.17
N GLY A 125 4.68 -23.86 -12.21
CA GLY A 125 4.86 -25.32 -12.08
C GLY A 125 3.65 -26.04 -11.50
N PHE A 126 2.45 -25.47 -11.64
CA PHE A 126 1.16 -26.12 -11.41
C PHE A 126 0.67 -26.77 -12.71
N SER A 127 -0.31 -27.67 -12.61
CA SER A 127 -0.94 -28.32 -13.77
C SER A 127 -1.69 -27.36 -14.68
N HIS A 128 -2.11 -26.20 -14.16
CA HIS A 128 -2.80 -25.13 -14.88
C HIS A 128 -2.17 -23.77 -14.56
N PRO A 129 -2.21 -22.80 -15.48
CA PRO A 129 -1.78 -21.46 -15.20
C PRO A 129 -2.70 -20.78 -14.16
N VAL A 130 -2.14 -19.93 -13.32
CA VAL A 130 -2.91 -19.10 -12.41
C VAL A 130 -3.12 -17.75 -13.07
N GLU A 131 -4.36 -17.34 -13.26
CA GLU A 131 -4.73 -16.05 -13.82
C GLU A 131 -5.19 -15.11 -12.73
N ILE A 132 -4.67 -13.87 -12.73
CA ILE A 132 -5.08 -12.80 -11.81
C ILE A 132 -5.51 -11.61 -12.66
N GLU A 133 -6.78 -11.22 -12.52
CA GLU A 133 -7.33 -10.05 -13.19
C GLU A 133 -6.97 -8.77 -12.43
N ALA A 134 -6.57 -7.74 -13.18
CA ALA A 134 -6.38 -6.41 -12.62
C ALA A 134 -7.72 -5.71 -12.43
N PRO A 135 -8.08 -5.28 -11.23
CA PRO A 135 -9.22 -4.41 -11.05
C PRO A 135 -8.96 -3.03 -11.66
N LYS A 136 -10.01 -2.22 -11.78
CA LYS A 136 -9.92 -0.88 -12.35
C LYS A 136 -8.82 -0.06 -11.68
N GLY A 137 -7.97 0.57 -12.48
CA GLY A 137 -6.89 1.44 -11.99
C GLY A 137 -5.58 0.71 -11.62
N ILE A 138 -5.50 -0.61 -11.73
CA ILE A 138 -4.26 -1.36 -11.50
C ILE A 138 -3.62 -1.76 -12.83
N GLY A 139 -2.31 -1.56 -12.92
CA GLY A 139 -1.48 -2.00 -14.03
C GLY A 139 -0.45 -3.05 -13.61
N PHE A 140 -0.21 -4.00 -14.51
CA PHE A 140 0.87 -4.99 -14.39
C PHE A 140 1.96 -4.70 -15.40
N LYS A 141 3.21 -4.80 -14.95
CA LYS A 141 4.39 -4.79 -15.83
C LYS A 141 5.29 -5.95 -15.43
N VAL A 142 5.76 -6.69 -16.42
CA VAL A 142 6.67 -7.81 -16.19
C VAL A 142 7.98 -7.55 -16.92
N GLU A 143 9.07 -7.53 -16.19
CA GLU A 143 10.42 -7.35 -16.72
C GLU A 143 11.32 -8.46 -16.20
N LYS A 144 11.81 -9.30 -17.12
CA LYS A 144 12.64 -10.47 -16.77
C LYS A 144 11.97 -11.31 -15.66
N ASN A 145 12.47 -11.21 -14.43
CA ASN A 145 11.99 -11.96 -13.26
C ASN A 145 11.25 -11.09 -12.24
N THR A 146 10.90 -9.86 -12.62
CA THR A 146 10.23 -8.91 -11.75
C THR A 146 8.83 -8.60 -12.26
N ILE A 147 7.87 -8.67 -11.36
CA ILE A 147 6.47 -8.25 -11.58
C ILE A 147 6.28 -6.94 -10.83
N THR A 148 5.94 -5.88 -11.54
CA THR A 148 5.58 -4.59 -10.96
C THR A 148 4.08 -4.43 -11.00
N VAL A 149 3.47 -4.19 -9.84
CA VAL A 149 2.06 -3.88 -9.66
C VAL A 149 1.96 -2.39 -9.35
N SER A 150 1.26 -1.63 -10.18
CA SER A 150 1.14 -0.17 -10.05
C SER A 150 -0.32 0.28 -10.03
N GLY A 151 -0.60 1.36 -9.30
CA GLY A 151 -1.93 1.94 -9.24
C GLY A 151 -2.05 3.13 -8.28
N PRO A 152 -3.17 3.85 -8.31
CA PRO A 152 -3.42 4.98 -7.42
C PRO A 152 -3.82 4.55 -6.01
N ASP A 153 -4.46 3.40 -5.83
CA ASP A 153 -4.89 2.93 -4.52
C ASP A 153 -3.85 2.00 -3.88
N LYS A 154 -3.24 2.47 -2.80
CA LYS A 154 -2.25 1.73 -2.02
C LYS A 154 -2.77 0.39 -1.50
N ASN A 155 -4.04 0.35 -1.07
CA ASN A 155 -4.64 -0.86 -0.50
C ASN A 155 -4.83 -1.93 -1.58
N LEU A 156 -5.38 -1.54 -2.74
CA LEU A 156 -5.56 -2.45 -3.87
C LEU A 156 -4.23 -2.95 -4.42
N VAL A 157 -3.24 -2.06 -4.61
CA VAL A 157 -1.88 -2.46 -5.02
C VAL A 157 -1.28 -3.47 -4.04
N GLY A 158 -1.40 -3.19 -2.73
CA GLY A 158 -0.92 -4.09 -1.69
C GLY A 158 -1.62 -5.43 -1.66
N GLN A 159 -2.95 -5.45 -1.80
CA GLN A 159 -3.76 -6.66 -1.79
C GLN A 159 -3.43 -7.57 -2.99
N ILE A 160 -3.31 -6.98 -4.18
CA ILE A 160 -2.98 -7.74 -5.39
C ILE A 160 -1.57 -8.29 -5.32
N ALA A 161 -0.61 -7.49 -4.87
CA ALA A 161 0.76 -7.95 -4.66
C ALA A 161 0.81 -9.12 -3.65
N ALA A 162 0.03 -9.05 -2.58
CA ALA A 162 -0.09 -10.13 -1.61
C ALA A 162 -0.73 -11.40 -2.22
N ASN A 163 -1.76 -11.25 -3.05
CA ASN A 163 -2.42 -12.37 -3.74
C ASN A 163 -1.44 -13.05 -4.72
N ILE A 164 -0.67 -12.26 -5.51
CA ILE A 164 0.36 -12.80 -6.41
C ILE A 164 1.41 -13.58 -5.60
N ARG A 165 1.90 -13.02 -4.49
CA ARG A 165 2.87 -13.71 -3.62
C ARG A 165 2.27 -14.97 -2.98
N ALA A 166 0.99 -14.96 -2.60
CA ALA A 166 0.30 -16.09 -2.01
C ALA A 166 0.16 -17.28 -2.97
N SER A 167 0.10 -17.03 -4.29
CA SER A 167 0.01 -18.08 -5.32
C SER A 167 1.19 -19.08 -5.26
N LYS A 168 2.40 -18.58 -4.93
CA LYS A 168 3.57 -19.44 -4.73
C LYS A 168 4.55 -18.80 -3.75
N LYS A 169 4.31 -19.02 -2.46
CA LYS A 169 5.19 -18.49 -1.39
C LYS A 169 6.62 -19.03 -1.55
N PRO A 170 7.65 -18.24 -1.17
CA PRO A 170 9.03 -18.70 -1.25
C PRO A 170 9.29 -19.90 -0.35
N GLU A 171 9.94 -20.91 -0.91
CA GLU A 171 10.33 -22.14 -0.21
C GLU A 171 11.48 -21.84 0.77
N PRO A 172 11.44 -22.39 2.00
CA PRO A 172 12.47 -22.11 3.00
C PRO A 172 13.85 -22.72 2.73
N TYR A 173 13.97 -23.71 1.84
CA TYR A 173 15.25 -24.37 1.55
C TYR A 173 15.99 -23.76 0.37
N LYS A 174 15.37 -23.74 -0.80
CA LYS A 174 15.98 -23.22 -2.04
C LYS A 174 15.59 -21.77 -2.35
N GLY A 175 14.58 -21.23 -1.67
CA GLY A 175 14.07 -19.88 -1.89
C GLY A 175 13.26 -19.71 -3.17
N LYS A 176 12.86 -20.81 -3.84
CA LYS A 176 12.02 -20.76 -5.04
C LYS A 176 10.61 -20.31 -4.68
N GLY A 177 10.04 -19.43 -5.47
CA GLY A 177 8.71 -18.86 -5.26
C GLY A 177 8.67 -17.37 -5.64
N ILE A 178 7.62 -16.69 -5.20
CA ILE A 178 7.41 -15.26 -5.40
C ILE A 178 7.62 -14.55 -4.07
N ARG A 179 8.49 -13.55 -4.05
CA ARG A 179 8.78 -12.73 -2.88
C ARG A 179 8.71 -11.24 -3.23
N TYR A 180 8.55 -10.39 -2.25
CA TYR A 180 8.77 -8.97 -2.48
C TYR A 180 10.26 -8.69 -2.75
N GLU A 181 10.55 -7.62 -3.48
CA GLU A 181 11.93 -7.21 -3.77
C GLU A 181 12.73 -6.98 -2.48
N ASP A 182 12.07 -6.36 -1.48
CA ASP A 182 12.66 -6.05 -0.17
C ASP A 182 12.67 -7.24 0.80
N GLU A 183 12.08 -8.40 0.43
CA GLU A 183 11.89 -9.53 1.33
C GLU A 183 13.13 -10.40 1.39
N VAL A 184 13.72 -10.52 2.57
CA VAL A 184 14.81 -11.46 2.84
C VAL A 184 14.22 -12.80 3.30
N VAL A 185 14.30 -13.81 2.44
CA VAL A 185 13.85 -15.17 2.75
C VAL A 185 14.85 -15.87 3.65
N ARG A 186 14.47 -16.19 4.88
CA ARG A 186 15.28 -17.01 5.79
C ARG A 186 15.37 -18.42 5.25
N ARG A 187 16.55 -18.83 4.77
CA ARG A 187 16.80 -20.19 4.29
C ARG A 187 17.18 -21.10 5.45
N LYS A 188 16.58 -22.28 5.49
CA LYS A 188 16.96 -23.35 6.43
C LYS A 188 18.10 -24.16 5.82
N ALA A 189 19.05 -24.59 6.65
CA ALA A 189 20.04 -25.57 6.24
C ALA A 189 19.33 -26.89 5.90
N GLY A 190 19.60 -27.42 4.70
CA GLY A 190 19.12 -28.74 4.33
C GLY A 190 19.74 -29.85 5.17
N LYS A 191 19.31 -31.09 4.96
CA LYS A 191 19.93 -32.25 5.58
C LYS A 191 21.41 -32.30 5.18
N LYS A 192 22.33 -32.29 6.15
CA LYS A 192 23.75 -32.51 5.88
C LYS A 192 23.90 -33.94 5.36
N ALA A 193 24.53 -34.13 4.20
CA ALA A 193 24.94 -35.45 3.77
C ALA A 193 25.86 -36.03 4.86
N ALA A 194 25.53 -37.19 5.38
CA ALA A 194 26.42 -37.92 6.27
C ALA A 194 27.71 -38.20 5.47
N THR A 195 28.81 -37.55 5.84
CA THR A 195 30.13 -37.89 5.30
C THR A 195 30.43 -39.27 5.87
N GLY A 196 30.29 -40.29 5.03
CA GLY A 196 30.70 -41.65 5.40
C GLY A 196 32.16 -41.62 5.80
N THR A 197 32.45 -41.86 7.08
CA THR A 197 33.77 -42.13 7.56
C THR A 197 34.18 -43.47 7.00
N THR A 198 34.92 -43.46 5.92
CA THR A 198 35.60 -44.67 5.44
C THR A 198 36.69 -44.98 6.43
N THR A 199 36.39 -45.85 7.41
CA THR A 199 37.43 -46.45 8.27
C THR A 199 38.21 -47.43 7.40
N THR A 200 39.37 -47.01 6.94
CA THR A 200 40.35 -47.93 6.37
C THR A 200 40.99 -48.70 7.54
N VAL A 201 40.76 -50.02 7.53
CA VAL A 201 41.51 -50.99 8.35
C VAL A 201 42.83 -51.28 7.63
#